data_ed8254829526d5ec0bf956e6df24f24f
#
_entry.id   ed8254829526d5ec0bf956e6df24f24f
#
_cell.length_a   1.000
_cell.length_b   1.000
_cell.length_c   1.000
_cell.angle_alpha   90.00
_cell.angle_beta   90.00
_cell.angle_gamma   90.00
#
_symmetry.space_group_name_H-M   'P 1'
#
loop_
_entity.id
_entity.type
_entity.pdbx_description
1 polymer ?
#
loop_
_entity_poly.entity_id
_entity_poly.type
_entity_poly.pdbx_seq_one_letter_code
_entity_poly.pdbx_strand_id
1 'polypeptide(L)'
;MSHRNGAALATSVGARLWVPLVIVGFAGQLAWTVENLYLNVFVYDTITDDPNAIAAMVAASAITATVATLLMGAASDRARNRRLFIAAGYVVWGLTTASFGLVSVDRVAGAAAAGSGVAVAVVAIIVLDCVMSFVGSTANDAAFSAWVTDSTVPATRGRVDSVLAVLPLLAMLFVFGALDPLTRSGQWLTFFGVIGAVTAVVGVVAWFIVRDSPDLAVQSDGYLSAVVHGLRPSVVRTRPALYVTLLAYVVVGTATQVFMPYLIVYVQYYLQIEQYPVLLAIVLVTASVASVLGGRVIDRVGKQRAILPAAGILATGLLAMFFARGMAAVTIAATVMMAGFMLAVAAVNATIRDHTPADRVGNVQGLRMIAAVLVPMVIGPFIGSAVIKGANETYVDLGQVKQVPTPWIFLAAAAVLLLLPPVIALLRRVTTAGAADSDPGALVTVGEDA
;
A
#
# COMPACT_ATOMS: atom_id res chain seq x y z
N MET A 1 44.64 15.53 -10.34
CA MET A 1 44.23 14.20 -9.84
C MET A 1 43.21 14.20 -8.70
N SER A 2 43.03 15.33 -8.00
CA SER A 2 42.10 15.44 -6.82
C SER A 2 40.59 15.51 -7.17
N HIS A 3 40.22 16.06 -8.33
CA HIS A 3 38.80 16.19 -8.73
C HIS A 3 38.09 14.90 -9.16
N ARG A 4 38.81 13.86 -9.60
CA ARG A 4 38.22 12.56 -9.99
C ARG A 4 37.86 11.69 -8.81
N ASN A 5 38.55 11.81 -7.68
CA ASN A 5 38.23 11.01 -6.48
C ASN A 5 37.02 11.57 -5.71
N GLY A 6 36.75 12.87 -5.76
CA GLY A 6 35.55 13.45 -5.16
C GLY A 6 34.23 13.04 -5.86
N ALA A 7 34.25 12.95 -7.20
CA ALA A 7 33.09 12.54 -7.98
C ALA A 7 32.75 11.03 -7.81
N ALA A 8 33.77 10.17 -7.66
CA ALA A 8 33.57 8.74 -7.45
C ALA A 8 33.03 8.42 -6.03
N LEU A 9 33.39 9.21 -5.02
CA LEU A 9 32.88 9.09 -3.65
C LEU A 9 31.41 9.57 -3.52
N ALA A 10 30.98 10.49 -4.38
CA ALA A 10 29.59 10.99 -4.43
C ALA A 10 28.59 10.00 -5.06
N THR A 11 29.06 8.95 -5.73
CA THR A 11 28.22 7.94 -6.42
C THR A 11 28.10 6.62 -5.67
N SER A 12 28.82 6.40 -4.56
CA SER A 12 28.76 5.18 -3.76
C SER A 12 27.99 5.40 -2.46
N VAL A 13 26.89 4.68 -2.30
CA VAL A 13 26.17 4.60 -1.02
C VAL A 13 26.99 3.70 -0.08
N GLY A 14 27.54 4.26 0.99
CA GLY A 14 28.37 3.51 1.94
C GLY A 14 27.57 2.49 2.78
N ALA A 15 28.24 1.47 3.31
CA ALA A 15 27.62 0.43 4.16
C ALA A 15 26.88 1.03 5.38
N ARG A 16 27.32 2.18 5.86
CA ARG A 16 26.68 2.91 6.97
C ARG A 16 25.24 3.35 6.68
N LEU A 17 24.88 3.53 5.39
CA LEU A 17 23.51 3.84 4.98
C LEU A 17 22.74 2.58 4.61
N TRP A 18 23.38 1.59 3.95
CA TRP A 18 22.72 0.37 3.53
C TRP A 18 22.21 -0.48 4.70
N VAL A 19 22.98 -0.58 5.78
CA VAL A 19 22.59 -1.41 6.94
C VAL A 19 21.28 -0.93 7.57
N PRO A 20 21.13 0.33 8.01
CA PRO A 20 19.86 0.78 8.58
C PRO A 20 18.72 0.77 7.55
N LEU A 21 19.00 1.10 6.28
CA LEU A 21 18.00 1.11 5.22
C LEU A 21 17.35 -0.28 5.02
N VAL A 22 18.19 -1.33 4.96
CA VAL A 22 17.69 -2.70 4.75
C VAL A 22 17.04 -3.24 6.02
N ILE A 23 17.67 -3.09 7.19
CA ILE A 23 17.17 -3.68 8.45
C ILE A 23 15.86 -3.00 8.86
N VAL A 24 15.82 -1.67 8.92
CA VAL A 24 14.62 -0.93 9.33
C VAL A 24 13.53 -1.06 8.26
N GLY A 25 13.90 -0.89 6.98
CA GLY A 25 12.97 -1.06 5.88
C GLY A 25 12.33 -2.45 5.83
N PHE A 26 13.11 -3.52 6.00
CA PHE A 26 12.58 -4.88 6.00
C PHE A 26 11.64 -5.15 7.18
N ALA A 27 12.01 -4.73 8.40
CA ALA A 27 11.15 -4.89 9.57
C ALA A 27 9.83 -4.12 9.44
N GLY A 28 9.86 -2.92 8.86
CA GLY A 28 8.64 -2.17 8.54
C GLY A 28 7.76 -2.91 7.55
N GLN A 29 8.34 -3.51 6.51
CA GLN A 29 7.57 -4.30 5.54
C GLN A 29 7.03 -5.61 6.12
N LEU A 30 7.73 -6.23 7.09
CA LEU A 30 7.17 -7.37 7.84
C LEU A 30 5.91 -6.97 8.61
N ALA A 31 5.97 -5.89 9.37
CA ALA A 31 4.83 -5.42 10.15
C ALA A 31 3.64 -5.04 9.25
N TRP A 32 3.89 -4.32 8.14
CA TRP A 32 2.84 -4.00 7.16
C TRP A 32 2.27 -5.24 6.45
N THR A 33 3.07 -6.26 6.16
CA THR A 33 2.58 -7.53 5.58
C THR A 33 1.61 -8.21 6.52
N VAL A 34 1.90 -8.21 7.81
CA VAL A 34 1.04 -8.80 8.84
C VAL A 34 -0.28 -8.05 8.95
N GLU A 35 -0.25 -6.73 9.05
CA GLU A 35 -1.45 -5.89 9.13
C GLU A 35 -2.33 -6.05 7.89
N ASN A 36 -1.76 -5.92 6.71
CA ASN A 36 -2.56 -5.89 5.48
C ASN A 36 -3.10 -7.27 5.05
N LEU A 37 -2.50 -8.37 5.48
CA LEU A 37 -2.89 -9.71 5.04
C LEU A 37 -3.35 -10.59 6.21
N TYR A 38 -2.50 -10.81 7.20
CA TYR A 38 -2.74 -11.82 8.23
C TYR A 38 -3.68 -11.35 9.36
N LEU A 39 -3.76 -10.04 9.62
CA LEU A 39 -4.72 -9.51 10.58
C LEU A 39 -6.16 -9.76 10.13
N ASN A 40 -6.43 -9.66 8.83
CA ASN A 40 -7.74 -9.98 8.26
C ASN A 40 -8.10 -11.46 8.46
N VAL A 41 -7.13 -12.36 8.25
CA VAL A 41 -7.31 -13.81 8.49
C VAL A 41 -7.51 -14.09 9.98
N PHE A 42 -6.71 -13.45 10.85
CA PHE A 42 -6.83 -13.57 12.29
C PHE A 42 -8.24 -13.19 12.79
N VAL A 43 -8.75 -12.04 12.32
CA VAL A 43 -10.12 -11.59 12.68
C VAL A 43 -11.16 -12.60 12.21
N TYR A 44 -11.02 -13.07 10.99
CA TYR A 44 -11.93 -14.06 10.41
C TYR A 44 -11.92 -15.39 11.16
N ASP A 45 -10.73 -15.88 11.53
CA ASP A 45 -10.57 -17.17 12.19
C ASP A 45 -10.99 -17.14 13.66
N THR A 46 -10.70 -16.04 14.38
CA THR A 46 -10.72 -16.04 15.85
C THR A 46 -11.76 -15.10 16.47
N ILE A 47 -12.26 -14.10 15.74
CA ILE A 47 -13.15 -13.07 16.29
C ILE A 47 -14.53 -13.12 15.64
N THR A 48 -14.59 -12.93 14.30
CA THR A 48 -15.85 -12.87 13.56
C THR A 48 -15.66 -13.10 12.07
N ASP A 49 -16.59 -13.81 11.45
CA ASP A 49 -16.69 -13.99 10.01
C ASP A 49 -17.45 -12.86 9.30
N ASP A 50 -17.91 -11.83 10.04
CA ASP A 50 -18.59 -10.67 9.44
C ASP A 50 -17.63 -9.85 8.56
N PRO A 51 -17.82 -9.84 7.22
CA PRO A 51 -16.93 -9.07 6.34
C PRO A 51 -16.97 -7.56 6.59
N ASN A 52 -18.05 -7.05 7.21
CA ASN A 52 -18.11 -5.63 7.59
C ASN A 52 -17.11 -5.28 8.70
N ALA A 53 -16.82 -6.19 9.62
CA ALA A 53 -15.83 -5.97 10.66
C ALA A 53 -14.43 -5.79 10.05
N ILE A 54 -14.07 -6.63 9.07
CA ILE A 54 -12.81 -6.52 8.31
C ILE A 54 -12.79 -5.20 7.52
N ALA A 55 -13.88 -4.87 6.82
CA ALA A 55 -13.97 -3.62 6.06
C ALA A 55 -13.81 -2.38 6.97
N ALA A 56 -14.47 -2.37 8.13
CA ALA A 56 -14.37 -1.29 9.10
C ALA A 56 -12.95 -1.16 9.69
N MET A 57 -12.30 -2.28 9.99
CA MET A 57 -10.92 -2.32 10.47
C MET A 57 -9.97 -1.72 9.44
N VAL A 58 -9.99 -2.21 8.19
CA VAL A 58 -9.13 -1.69 7.11
C VAL A 58 -9.39 -0.21 6.82
N ALA A 59 -10.65 0.23 6.84
CA ALA A 59 -10.97 1.65 6.64
C ALA A 59 -10.48 2.53 7.79
N ALA A 60 -10.66 2.11 9.04
CA ALA A 60 -10.22 2.85 10.22
C ALA A 60 -8.68 2.96 10.28
N SER A 61 -7.96 1.87 9.99
CA SER A 61 -6.50 1.86 9.94
C SER A 61 -5.98 2.78 8.82
N ALA A 62 -6.57 2.76 7.63
CA ALA A 62 -6.19 3.62 6.52
C ALA A 62 -6.39 5.12 6.81
N ILE A 63 -7.50 5.48 7.46
CA ILE A 63 -7.74 6.85 7.93
C ILE A 63 -6.66 7.25 8.92
N THR A 64 -6.41 6.39 9.92
CA THR A 64 -5.42 6.64 10.97
C THR A 64 -4.01 6.75 10.42
N ALA A 65 -3.60 5.83 9.54
CA ALA A 65 -2.31 5.84 8.85
C ALA A 65 -2.09 7.13 8.06
N THR A 66 -3.12 7.55 7.30
CA THR A 66 -3.04 8.78 6.50
C THR A 66 -2.89 10.01 7.39
N VAL A 67 -3.72 10.13 8.44
CA VAL A 67 -3.65 11.23 9.40
C VAL A 67 -2.29 11.24 10.11
N ALA A 68 -1.83 10.07 10.59
CA ALA A 68 -0.53 9.93 11.24
C ALA A 68 0.61 10.39 10.33
N THR A 69 0.68 9.92 9.09
CA THR A 69 1.73 10.30 8.13
C THR A 69 1.77 11.81 7.90
N LEU A 70 0.59 12.43 7.72
CA LEU A 70 0.50 13.87 7.47
C LEU A 70 0.90 14.72 8.69
N LEU A 71 0.43 14.36 9.89
CA LEU A 71 0.69 15.11 11.11
C LEU A 71 2.11 14.87 11.63
N MET A 72 2.53 13.61 11.69
CA MET A 72 3.79 13.21 12.28
C MET A 72 4.98 13.43 11.34
N GLY A 73 4.74 13.49 10.02
CA GLY A 73 5.72 13.98 9.08
C GLY A 73 6.17 15.40 9.43
N ALA A 74 5.21 16.32 9.60
CA ALA A 74 5.49 17.68 10.02
C ALA A 74 6.12 17.77 11.44
N ALA A 75 5.68 16.91 12.37
CA ALA A 75 6.23 16.88 13.72
C ALA A 75 7.69 16.41 13.73
N SER A 76 8.03 15.37 12.97
CA SER A 76 9.40 14.86 12.86
C SER A 76 10.35 15.85 12.17
N ASP A 77 9.85 16.62 11.19
CA ASP A 77 10.60 17.71 10.55
C ASP A 77 10.97 18.82 11.53
N ARG A 78 10.00 19.25 12.35
CA ARG A 78 10.19 20.28 13.38
C ARG A 78 11.13 19.83 14.49
N ALA A 79 11.02 18.57 14.92
CA ALA A 79 11.84 17.99 15.98
C ALA A 79 13.30 17.80 15.55
N ARG A 80 13.61 17.79 14.25
CA ARG A 80 14.95 17.53 13.69
C ARG A 80 15.63 16.27 14.24
N ASN A 81 14.84 15.26 14.59
CA ASN A 81 15.32 14.05 15.23
C ASN A 81 14.57 12.82 14.69
N ARG A 82 14.85 12.46 13.41
CA ARG A 82 14.26 11.30 12.73
C ARG A 82 14.53 10.01 13.49
N ARG A 83 15.74 9.88 14.02
CA ARG A 83 16.21 8.73 14.79
C ARG A 83 15.27 8.39 15.94
N LEU A 84 14.82 9.40 16.71
CA LEU A 84 13.91 9.18 17.84
C LEU A 84 12.55 8.61 17.37
N PHE A 85 11.97 9.22 16.34
CA PHE A 85 10.68 8.77 15.80
C PHE A 85 10.76 7.36 15.22
N ILE A 86 11.86 7.00 14.54
CA ILE A 86 12.09 5.66 14.01
C ILE A 86 12.26 4.69 15.16
N ALA A 87 13.23 4.92 16.05
CA ALA A 87 13.59 3.98 17.10
C ALA A 87 12.44 3.74 18.09
N ALA A 88 11.90 4.80 18.70
CA ALA A 88 10.79 4.68 19.64
C ALA A 88 9.51 4.16 18.94
N GLY A 89 9.24 4.62 17.72
CA GLY A 89 8.10 4.19 16.95
C GLY A 89 8.14 2.69 16.64
N TYR A 90 9.27 2.14 16.18
CA TYR A 90 9.41 0.70 15.93
C TYR A 90 9.29 -0.14 17.21
N VAL A 91 9.78 0.35 18.36
CA VAL A 91 9.59 -0.35 19.63
C VAL A 91 8.09 -0.42 19.99
N VAL A 92 7.39 0.72 19.95
CA VAL A 92 5.96 0.77 20.27
C VAL A 92 5.15 -0.01 19.22
N TRP A 93 5.50 0.09 17.94
CA TRP A 93 4.87 -0.68 16.86
C TRP A 93 5.00 -2.19 17.09
N GLY A 94 6.21 -2.65 17.46
CA GLY A 94 6.42 -4.07 17.79
C GLY A 94 5.60 -4.53 19.00
N LEU A 95 5.48 -3.71 20.04
CA LEU A 95 4.67 -4.02 21.21
C LEU A 95 3.16 -4.08 20.86
N THR A 96 2.68 -3.16 20.06
CA THR A 96 1.27 -3.17 19.60
C THR A 96 1.00 -4.37 18.69
N THR A 97 1.94 -4.71 17.80
CA THR A 97 1.82 -5.91 16.96
C THR A 97 1.75 -7.18 17.80
N ALA A 98 2.62 -7.33 18.82
CA ALA A 98 2.58 -8.50 19.72
C ALA A 98 1.25 -8.58 20.49
N SER A 99 0.63 -7.46 20.79
CA SER A 99 -0.60 -7.39 21.60
C SER A 99 -1.82 -7.99 20.87
N PHE A 100 -1.83 -8.08 19.55
CA PHE A 100 -2.93 -8.72 18.80
C PHE A 100 -3.13 -10.18 19.24
N GLY A 101 -2.06 -10.93 19.48
CA GLY A 101 -2.15 -12.31 19.95
C GLY A 101 -2.79 -12.50 21.33
N LEU A 102 -2.98 -11.40 22.08
CA LEU A 102 -3.66 -11.43 23.37
C LEU A 102 -5.16 -11.20 23.26
N VAL A 103 -5.66 -10.68 22.14
CA VAL A 103 -7.08 -10.42 21.94
C VAL A 103 -7.78 -11.72 21.53
N SER A 104 -8.75 -12.15 22.34
CA SER A 104 -9.63 -13.27 22.02
C SER A 104 -11.03 -12.98 22.56
N VAL A 105 -12.07 -13.55 21.92
CA VAL A 105 -13.46 -13.38 22.35
C VAL A 105 -13.63 -13.81 23.82
N ASP A 106 -13.04 -14.95 24.21
CA ASP A 106 -13.17 -15.48 25.57
C ASP A 106 -12.56 -14.55 26.65
N ARG A 107 -11.38 -13.98 26.37
CA ARG A 107 -10.74 -13.04 27.31
C ARG A 107 -11.51 -11.73 27.47
N VAL A 108 -12.08 -11.25 26.37
CA VAL A 108 -12.85 -10.00 26.33
C VAL A 108 -14.26 -10.22 26.88
N ALA A 109 -14.88 -11.40 26.61
CA ALA A 109 -16.20 -11.75 27.11
C ALA A 109 -16.26 -11.80 28.65
N GLY A 110 -15.14 -12.19 29.30
CA GLY A 110 -15.02 -12.16 30.76
C GLY A 110 -15.09 -10.74 31.36
N ALA A 111 -14.82 -9.72 30.57
CA ALA A 111 -14.89 -8.29 30.98
C ALA A 111 -16.15 -7.57 30.48
N ALA A 112 -16.98 -8.23 29.63
CA ALA A 112 -18.12 -7.62 28.95
C ALA A 112 -19.47 -8.18 29.48
N ALA A 113 -20.56 -7.43 29.29
CA ALA A 113 -21.90 -7.91 29.59
C ALA A 113 -22.25 -9.15 28.72
N ALA A 114 -23.05 -10.05 29.26
CA ALA A 114 -23.43 -11.30 28.58
C ALA A 114 -23.99 -11.01 27.17
N GLY A 115 -23.40 -11.66 26.15
CA GLY A 115 -23.78 -11.54 24.73
C GLY A 115 -23.08 -10.44 23.93
N SER A 116 -22.24 -9.58 24.53
CA SER A 116 -21.51 -8.50 23.83
C SER A 116 -20.04 -8.80 23.51
N GLY A 117 -19.53 -10.00 23.84
CA GLY A 117 -18.11 -10.36 23.74
C GLY A 117 -17.53 -10.18 22.36
N VAL A 118 -18.23 -10.61 21.29
CA VAL A 118 -17.77 -10.46 19.91
C VAL A 118 -17.69 -8.99 19.51
N ALA A 119 -18.72 -8.19 19.79
CA ALA A 119 -18.73 -6.77 19.45
C ALA A 119 -17.60 -6.01 20.14
N VAL A 120 -17.33 -6.31 21.43
CA VAL A 120 -16.23 -5.70 22.17
C VAL A 120 -14.89 -6.13 21.62
N ALA A 121 -14.73 -7.43 21.24
CA ALA A 121 -13.52 -7.93 20.61
C ALA A 121 -13.26 -7.25 19.25
N VAL A 122 -14.28 -7.05 18.43
CA VAL A 122 -14.17 -6.31 17.15
C VAL A 122 -13.72 -4.88 17.40
N VAL A 123 -14.35 -4.17 18.35
CA VAL A 123 -13.93 -2.80 18.69
C VAL A 123 -12.49 -2.77 19.21
N ALA A 124 -12.11 -3.71 20.07
CA ALA A 124 -10.75 -3.80 20.59
C ALA A 124 -9.71 -4.00 19.49
N ILE A 125 -9.99 -4.89 18.54
CA ILE A 125 -9.11 -5.12 17.37
C ILE A 125 -9.01 -3.86 16.51
N ILE A 126 -10.12 -3.19 16.19
CA ILE A 126 -10.11 -1.96 15.38
C ILE A 126 -9.30 -0.86 16.09
N VAL A 127 -9.49 -0.68 17.40
CA VAL A 127 -8.73 0.32 18.15
C VAL A 127 -7.25 -0.02 18.19
N LEU A 128 -6.90 -1.30 18.44
CA LEU A 128 -5.50 -1.75 18.46
C LEU A 128 -4.84 -1.59 17.09
N ASP A 129 -5.56 -1.89 16.01
CA ASP A 129 -5.11 -1.70 14.63
C ASP A 129 -4.90 -0.21 14.31
N CYS A 130 -5.81 0.68 14.73
CA CYS A 130 -5.61 2.12 14.62
C CYS A 130 -4.35 2.59 15.37
N VAL A 131 -4.11 2.10 16.59
CA VAL A 131 -2.89 2.43 17.34
C VAL A 131 -1.64 1.91 16.61
N MET A 132 -1.67 0.68 16.13
CA MET A 132 -0.61 0.08 15.34
C MET A 132 -0.32 0.90 14.08
N SER A 133 -1.35 1.23 13.30
CA SER A 133 -1.24 2.02 12.07
C SER A 133 -0.75 3.44 12.33
N PHE A 134 -1.19 4.07 13.42
CA PHE A 134 -0.70 5.40 13.81
C PHE A 134 0.81 5.38 14.08
N VAL A 135 1.27 4.42 14.88
CA VAL A 135 2.68 4.31 15.25
C VAL A 135 3.53 3.86 14.07
N GLY A 136 3.07 2.86 13.31
CA GLY A 136 3.74 2.34 12.12
C GLY A 136 3.92 3.42 11.05
N SER A 137 2.85 4.15 10.72
CA SER A 137 2.91 5.26 9.76
C SER A 137 3.77 6.42 10.25
N THR A 138 3.76 6.71 11.56
CA THR A 138 4.67 7.70 12.14
C THR A 138 6.14 7.31 11.95
N ALA A 139 6.47 6.06 12.28
CA ALA A 139 7.85 5.59 12.29
C ALA A 139 8.38 5.28 10.88
N ASN A 140 7.58 4.59 10.06
CA ASN A 140 8.00 4.08 8.75
C ASN A 140 7.63 5.04 7.62
N ASP A 141 6.36 5.42 7.49
CA ASP A 141 5.91 6.19 6.32
C ASP A 141 6.33 7.65 6.41
N ALA A 142 6.32 8.24 7.61
CA ALA A 142 6.75 9.60 7.83
C ALA A 142 8.26 9.69 8.13
N ALA A 143 8.71 9.18 9.28
CA ALA A 143 10.08 9.43 9.75
C ALA A 143 11.14 8.67 8.95
N PHE A 144 10.97 7.37 8.69
CA PHE A 144 11.94 6.57 7.94
C PHE A 144 12.02 7.01 6.48
N SER A 145 10.89 7.24 5.79
CA SER A 145 10.88 7.72 4.41
C SER A 145 11.55 9.09 4.27
N ALA A 146 11.32 9.99 5.23
CA ALA A 146 12.01 11.27 5.28
C ALA A 146 13.52 11.11 5.54
N TRP A 147 13.90 10.23 6.49
CA TRP A 147 15.30 9.93 6.76
C TRP A 147 16.03 9.37 5.53
N VAL A 148 15.41 8.49 4.75
CA VAL A 148 15.94 7.97 3.48
C VAL A 148 16.19 9.13 2.51
N THR A 149 15.25 10.06 2.39
CA THR A 149 15.37 11.22 1.52
C THR A 149 16.49 12.15 1.96
N ASP A 150 16.60 12.44 3.26
CA ASP A 150 17.61 13.32 3.86
C ASP A 150 19.02 12.73 3.79
N SER A 151 19.11 11.38 3.79
CA SER A 151 20.39 10.63 3.80
C SER A 151 20.90 10.28 2.40
N THR A 152 20.14 10.61 1.33
CA THR A 152 20.47 10.24 -0.04
C THR A 152 20.59 11.46 -0.96
N VAL A 153 21.60 11.45 -1.84
CA VAL A 153 21.73 12.48 -2.88
C VAL A 153 20.93 12.05 -4.14
N PRO A 154 20.45 13.02 -4.96
CA PRO A 154 19.65 12.71 -6.15
C PRO A 154 20.24 11.64 -7.07
N ALA A 155 21.57 11.59 -7.21
CA ALA A 155 22.27 10.62 -8.04
C ALA A 155 22.19 9.17 -7.53
N THR A 156 21.94 8.93 -6.23
CA THR A 156 21.88 7.61 -5.62
C THR A 156 20.47 7.15 -5.27
N ARG A 157 19.48 8.06 -5.26
CA ARG A 157 18.08 7.77 -4.89
C ARG A 157 17.49 6.61 -5.68
N GLY A 158 17.68 6.57 -7.01
CA GLY A 158 17.13 5.49 -7.83
C GLY A 158 17.62 4.10 -7.42
N ARG A 159 18.90 3.97 -6.99
CA ARG A 159 19.43 2.70 -6.47
C ARG A 159 18.81 2.34 -5.12
N VAL A 160 18.65 3.32 -4.24
CA VAL A 160 18.03 3.12 -2.92
C VAL A 160 16.56 2.73 -3.09
N ASP A 161 15.80 3.45 -3.92
CA ASP A 161 14.40 3.16 -4.22
C ASP A 161 14.22 1.76 -4.81
N SER A 162 15.16 1.29 -5.65
CA SER A 162 15.13 -0.06 -6.21
C SER A 162 15.27 -1.14 -5.14
N VAL A 163 16.12 -0.92 -4.13
CA VAL A 163 16.28 -1.86 -3.00
C VAL A 163 15.03 -1.83 -2.13
N LEU A 164 14.53 -0.64 -1.78
CA LEU A 164 13.32 -0.48 -0.98
C LEU A 164 12.10 -1.13 -1.65
N ALA A 165 11.99 -1.08 -2.97
CA ALA A 165 10.91 -1.71 -3.73
C ALA A 165 10.91 -3.25 -3.67
N VAL A 166 12.05 -3.87 -3.35
CA VAL A 166 12.17 -5.34 -3.22
C VAL A 166 11.82 -5.81 -1.79
N LEU A 167 11.97 -4.95 -0.78
CA LEU A 167 11.75 -5.34 0.61
C LEU A 167 10.33 -5.86 0.92
N PRO A 168 9.23 -5.27 0.40
CA PRO A 168 7.89 -5.83 0.60
C PRO A 168 7.75 -7.26 0.08
N LEU A 169 8.33 -7.54 -1.10
CA LEU A 169 8.34 -8.88 -1.70
C LEU A 169 9.06 -9.88 -0.78
N LEU A 170 10.26 -9.52 -0.30
CA LEU A 170 11.03 -10.37 0.60
C LEU A 170 10.32 -10.59 1.92
N ALA A 171 9.66 -9.56 2.48
CA ALA A 171 8.88 -9.67 3.71
C ALA A 171 7.69 -10.63 3.54
N MET A 172 6.93 -10.49 2.46
CA MET A 172 5.83 -11.40 2.14
C MET A 172 6.30 -12.85 1.99
N LEU A 173 7.39 -13.08 1.23
CA LEU A 173 7.95 -14.41 1.05
C LEU A 173 8.44 -15.01 2.37
N PHE A 174 9.04 -14.19 3.23
CA PHE A 174 9.48 -14.62 4.56
C PHE A 174 8.29 -15.03 5.44
N VAL A 175 7.22 -14.23 5.46
CA VAL A 175 6.01 -14.54 6.25
C VAL A 175 5.35 -15.81 5.71
N PHE A 176 5.17 -15.95 4.39
CA PHE A 176 4.56 -17.14 3.79
C PHE A 176 5.40 -18.41 4.02
N GLY A 177 6.73 -18.30 3.95
CA GLY A 177 7.61 -19.47 4.08
C GLY A 177 7.91 -19.87 5.51
N ALA A 178 8.09 -18.91 6.43
CA ALA A 178 8.59 -19.16 7.76
C ALA A 178 7.51 -19.07 8.86
N LEU A 179 6.52 -18.19 8.72
CA LEU A 179 5.59 -17.87 9.80
C LEU A 179 4.16 -18.39 9.55
N ASP A 180 3.76 -18.63 8.31
CA ASP A 180 2.43 -19.16 7.98
C ASP A 180 2.09 -20.50 8.67
N PRO A 181 3.02 -21.45 8.89
CA PRO A 181 2.71 -22.65 9.65
C PRO A 181 2.17 -22.39 11.07
N LEU A 182 2.55 -21.26 11.69
CA LEU A 182 2.03 -20.86 13.00
C LEU A 182 0.56 -20.46 12.94
N THR A 183 0.16 -19.76 11.87
CA THR A 183 -1.23 -19.34 11.70
C THR A 183 -2.15 -20.52 11.43
N ARG A 184 -1.73 -21.47 10.59
CA ARG A 184 -2.48 -22.70 10.31
C ARG A 184 -2.62 -23.62 11.53
N SER A 185 -1.65 -23.60 12.46
CA SER A 185 -1.75 -24.33 13.70
C SER A 185 -2.48 -23.57 14.82
N GLY A 186 -3.06 -22.40 14.49
CA GLY A 186 -3.79 -21.55 15.45
C GLY A 186 -2.88 -20.87 16.48
N GLN A 187 -1.57 -20.87 16.27
CA GLN A 187 -0.60 -20.27 17.19
C GLN A 187 -0.42 -18.76 16.99
N TRP A 188 -1.55 -18.03 16.96
CA TRP A 188 -1.60 -16.59 16.69
C TRP A 188 -0.77 -15.76 17.68
N LEU A 189 -0.75 -16.16 18.97
CA LEU A 189 0.07 -15.48 19.98
C LEU A 189 1.55 -15.54 19.63
N THR A 190 2.05 -16.71 19.20
CA THR A 190 3.44 -16.90 18.79
C THR A 190 3.73 -16.13 17.50
N PHE A 191 2.80 -16.16 16.54
CA PHE A 191 2.92 -15.46 15.27
C PHE A 191 3.09 -13.93 15.47
N PHE A 192 2.16 -13.29 16.16
CA PHE A 192 2.24 -11.84 16.43
C PHE A 192 3.40 -11.51 17.38
N GLY A 193 3.68 -12.39 18.35
CA GLY A 193 4.78 -12.23 19.30
C GLY A 193 6.14 -12.20 18.62
N VAL A 194 6.41 -13.11 17.68
CA VAL A 194 7.68 -13.15 16.92
C VAL A 194 7.86 -11.88 16.10
N ILE A 195 6.83 -11.48 15.34
CA ILE A 195 6.91 -10.31 14.47
C ILE A 195 7.04 -9.03 15.31
N GLY A 196 6.24 -8.93 16.37
CA GLY A 196 6.31 -7.80 17.29
C GLY A 196 7.68 -7.71 17.97
N ALA A 197 8.25 -8.84 18.42
CA ALA A 197 9.59 -8.87 19.01
C ALA A 197 10.66 -8.44 17.99
N VAL A 198 10.63 -8.96 16.77
CA VAL A 198 11.56 -8.56 15.69
C VAL A 198 11.46 -7.06 15.44
N THR A 199 10.24 -6.53 15.28
CA THR A 199 10.01 -5.11 15.04
C THR A 199 10.52 -4.24 16.20
N ALA A 200 10.26 -4.63 17.45
CA ALA A 200 10.71 -3.89 18.63
C ALA A 200 12.24 -3.94 18.78
N VAL A 201 12.87 -5.09 18.57
CA VAL A 201 14.34 -5.24 18.58
C VAL A 201 14.98 -4.37 17.51
N VAL A 202 14.40 -4.34 16.29
CA VAL A 202 14.88 -3.45 15.22
C VAL A 202 14.74 -1.98 15.62
N GLY A 203 13.67 -1.61 16.35
CA GLY A 203 13.55 -0.27 16.94
C GLY A 203 14.71 0.08 17.89
N VAL A 204 15.07 -0.85 18.78
CA VAL A 204 16.24 -0.67 19.68
C VAL A 204 17.53 -0.58 18.86
N VAL A 205 17.73 -1.46 17.89
CA VAL A 205 18.91 -1.44 16.99
C VAL A 205 18.98 -0.14 16.19
N ALA A 206 17.84 0.35 15.70
CA ALA A 206 17.74 1.60 14.94
C ALA A 206 18.27 2.79 15.73
N TRP A 207 18.12 2.81 17.04
CA TRP A 207 18.72 3.84 17.92
C TRP A 207 20.23 3.94 17.76
N PHE A 208 20.93 2.86 17.47
CA PHE A 208 22.39 2.82 17.35
C PHE A 208 22.89 2.99 15.92
N ILE A 209 22.11 2.52 14.93
CA ILE A 209 22.55 2.51 13.52
C ILE A 209 22.03 3.69 12.69
N VAL A 210 20.84 4.24 13.02
CA VAL A 210 20.27 5.39 12.33
C VAL A 210 20.95 6.67 12.84
N ARG A 211 21.37 7.52 11.92
CA ARG A 211 21.96 8.83 12.22
C ARG A 211 21.25 9.92 11.46
N ASP A 212 20.90 10.98 12.16
CA ASP A 212 20.30 12.15 11.52
C ASP A 212 21.33 12.90 10.66
N SER A 213 20.87 13.44 9.54
CA SER A 213 21.69 14.32 8.70
C SER A 213 21.88 15.67 9.41
N PRO A 214 23.11 16.24 9.41
CA PRO A 214 23.34 17.56 10.01
C PRO A 214 22.62 18.69 9.26
N ASP A 215 22.31 18.51 7.97
CA ASP A 215 21.71 19.51 7.08
C ASP A 215 20.20 19.28 6.86
N LEU A 216 19.45 19.03 7.95
CA LEU A 216 17.99 18.86 7.88
C LEU A 216 17.32 20.16 7.41
N ALA A 217 16.86 20.18 6.16
CA ALA A 217 16.04 21.26 5.63
C ALA A 217 14.64 21.22 6.28
N VAL A 218 14.30 22.24 7.06
CA VAL A 218 12.95 22.41 7.60
C VAL A 218 12.06 22.91 6.48
N GLN A 219 11.10 22.10 6.04
CA GLN A 219 10.02 22.60 5.19
C GLN A 219 9.15 23.56 6.04
N SER A 220 9.05 24.81 5.63
CA SER A 220 8.33 25.87 6.36
C SER A 220 6.81 25.65 6.39
N ASP A 221 6.27 24.97 5.39
CA ASP A 221 4.84 24.73 5.27
C ASP A 221 4.48 23.33 5.77
N GLY A 222 3.58 23.26 6.79
CA GLY A 222 3.13 22.00 7.33
C GLY A 222 2.44 21.13 6.25
N TYR A 223 2.74 19.84 6.21
CA TYR A 223 2.18 18.85 5.27
C TYR A 223 0.65 18.92 5.17
N LEU A 224 -0.04 19.13 6.29
CA LEU A 224 -1.49 19.24 6.33
C LEU A 224 -2.00 20.50 5.60
N SER A 225 -1.30 21.65 5.76
CA SER A 225 -1.67 22.89 5.06
C SER A 225 -1.47 22.74 3.55
N ALA A 226 -0.43 22.02 3.15
CA ALA A 226 -0.12 21.72 1.76
C ALA A 226 -1.19 20.82 1.11
N VAL A 227 -1.67 19.79 1.82
CA VAL A 227 -2.75 18.90 1.36
C VAL A 227 -4.07 19.67 1.26
N VAL A 228 -4.43 20.43 2.31
CA VAL A 228 -5.65 21.26 2.29
C VAL A 228 -5.60 22.30 1.17
N HIS A 229 -4.43 22.93 0.95
CA HIS A 229 -4.25 23.84 -0.19
C HIS A 229 -4.41 23.13 -1.52
N GLY A 230 -3.81 21.92 -1.67
CA GLY A 230 -3.93 21.10 -2.88
C GLY A 230 -5.37 20.70 -3.21
N LEU A 231 -6.23 20.49 -2.21
CA LEU A 231 -7.64 20.13 -2.41
C LEU A 231 -8.54 21.33 -2.75
N ARG A 232 -8.02 22.57 -2.76
CA ARG A 232 -8.83 23.73 -3.15
C ARG A 232 -9.26 23.65 -4.62
N PRO A 233 -10.54 23.94 -4.95
CA PRO A 233 -11.04 23.87 -6.32
C PRO A 233 -10.25 24.74 -7.32
N SER A 234 -9.68 25.86 -6.85
CA SER A 234 -8.83 26.72 -7.66
C SER A 234 -7.55 26.02 -8.10
N VAL A 235 -6.90 25.25 -7.20
CA VAL A 235 -5.67 24.50 -7.47
C VAL A 235 -5.96 23.28 -8.35
N VAL A 236 -7.09 22.60 -8.13
CA VAL A 236 -7.55 21.50 -8.98
C VAL A 236 -7.74 21.96 -10.44
N ARG A 237 -8.37 23.13 -10.63
CA ARG A 237 -8.60 23.69 -11.96
C ARG A 237 -7.33 24.13 -12.69
N THR A 238 -6.29 24.53 -11.97
CA THR A 238 -5.01 24.92 -12.58
C THR A 238 -4.14 23.73 -13.00
N ARG A 239 -4.41 22.53 -12.48
CA ARG A 239 -3.61 21.31 -12.75
C ARG A 239 -4.48 20.07 -12.97
N PRO A 240 -5.41 20.13 -13.91
CA PRO A 240 -6.42 19.07 -14.07
C PRO A 240 -5.80 17.71 -14.43
N ALA A 241 -4.69 17.68 -15.20
CA ALA A 241 -4.02 16.43 -15.58
C ALA A 241 -3.49 15.64 -14.35
N LEU A 242 -2.95 16.34 -13.34
CA LEU A 242 -2.50 15.69 -12.11
C LEU A 242 -3.67 15.06 -11.35
N TYR A 243 -4.77 15.82 -11.17
CA TYR A 243 -5.92 15.32 -10.38
C TYR A 243 -6.68 14.21 -11.09
N VAL A 244 -6.80 14.27 -12.43
CA VAL A 244 -7.38 13.17 -13.20
C VAL A 244 -6.49 11.92 -13.14
N THR A 245 -5.16 12.08 -13.10
CA THR A 245 -4.24 10.93 -12.90
C THR A 245 -4.37 10.36 -11.48
N LEU A 246 -4.53 11.21 -10.46
CA LEU A 246 -4.81 10.75 -9.09
C LEU A 246 -6.16 10.01 -9.02
N LEU A 247 -7.18 10.47 -9.75
CA LEU A 247 -8.46 9.77 -9.85
C LEU A 247 -8.31 8.39 -10.52
N ALA A 248 -7.45 8.27 -11.54
CA ALA A 248 -7.12 6.96 -12.11
C ALA A 248 -6.47 6.04 -11.06
N TYR A 249 -5.63 6.59 -10.17
CA TYR A 249 -5.06 5.81 -9.07
C TYR A 249 -6.13 5.33 -8.09
N VAL A 250 -7.08 6.21 -7.70
CA VAL A 250 -8.23 5.84 -6.86
C VAL A 250 -8.99 4.67 -7.48
N VAL A 251 -9.30 4.70 -8.77
CA VAL A 251 -10.05 3.62 -9.43
C VAL A 251 -9.30 2.30 -9.40
N VAL A 252 -8.02 2.28 -9.78
CA VAL A 252 -7.19 1.06 -9.78
C VAL A 252 -7.00 0.54 -8.35
N GLY A 253 -6.72 1.43 -7.40
CA GLY A 253 -6.57 1.07 -5.99
C GLY A 253 -7.87 0.52 -5.40
N THR A 254 -9.00 1.18 -5.62
CA THR A 254 -10.30 0.73 -5.12
C THR A 254 -10.67 -0.63 -5.69
N ALA A 255 -10.49 -0.86 -6.99
CA ALA A 255 -10.74 -2.16 -7.61
C ALA A 255 -9.92 -3.27 -6.93
N THR A 256 -8.66 -3.00 -6.58
CA THR A 256 -7.80 -3.97 -5.89
C THR A 256 -8.26 -4.19 -4.44
N GLN A 257 -8.63 -3.14 -3.73
CA GLN A 257 -9.06 -3.24 -2.33
C GLN A 257 -10.44 -3.90 -2.16
N VAL A 258 -11.23 -4.08 -3.22
CA VAL A 258 -12.47 -4.87 -3.17
C VAL A 258 -12.21 -6.32 -2.73
N PHE A 259 -11.13 -6.95 -3.20
CA PHE A 259 -10.83 -8.35 -2.94
C PHE A 259 -9.62 -8.57 -2.01
N MET A 260 -8.69 -7.62 -1.93
CA MET A 260 -7.40 -7.82 -1.25
C MET A 260 -7.53 -8.22 0.24
N PRO A 261 -8.39 -7.60 1.06
CA PRO A 261 -8.56 -7.99 2.47
C PRO A 261 -9.13 -9.40 2.64
N TYR A 262 -9.84 -9.91 1.64
CA TYR A 262 -10.53 -11.20 1.65
C TYR A 262 -9.80 -12.30 0.87
N LEU A 263 -8.67 -11.96 0.22
CA LEU A 263 -8.00 -12.85 -0.73
C LEU A 263 -7.52 -14.15 -0.10
N ILE A 264 -6.86 -14.09 1.06
CA ILE A 264 -6.36 -15.29 1.74
C ILE A 264 -7.53 -16.14 2.20
N VAL A 265 -8.54 -15.54 2.81
CA VAL A 265 -9.77 -16.22 3.25
C VAL A 265 -10.47 -16.90 2.06
N TYR A 266 -10.56 -16.23 0.90
CA TYR A 266 -11.10 -16.82 -0.32
C TYR A 266 -10.31 -18.05 -0.78
N VAL A 267 -9.00 -17.97 -0.84
CA VAL A 267 -8.15 -19.06 -1.33
C VAL A 267 -8.15 -20.24 -0.34
N GLN A 268 -8.11 -19.95 0.96
CA GLN A 268 -8.03 -20.94 2.01
C GLN A 268 -9.39 -21.66 2.24
N TYR A 269 -10.47 -20.90 2.36
CA TYR A 269 -11.77 -21.45 2.80
C TYR A 269 -12.74 -21.70 1.67
N TYR A 270 -12.83 -20.82 0.65
CA TYR A 270 -13.71 -21.06 -0.51
C TYR A 270 -13.11 -22.06 -1.50
N LEU A 271 -11.85 -21.84 -1.89
CA LEU A 271 -11.16 -22.74 -2.83
C LEU A 271 -10.56 -23.98 -2.16
N GLN A 272 -10.45 -23.98 -0.83
CA GLN A 272 -9.87 -25.06 -0.03
C GLN A 272 -8.47 -25.47 -0.49
N ILE A 273 -7.65 -24.48 -0.88
CA ILE A 273 -6.27 -24.70 -1.31
C ILE A 273 -5.37 -24.62 -0.07
N GLU A 274 -5.00 -25.75 0.50
CA GLU A 274 -4.14 -25.84 1.68
C GLU A 274 -2.75 -25.22 1.46
N GLN A 275 -2.23 -25.29 0.23
CA GLN A 275 -0.91 -24.78 -0.12
C GLN A 275 -0.97 -23.32 -0.61
N TYR A 276 -1.92 -22.53 -0.12
CA TYR A 276 -2.09 -21.13 -0.54
C TYR A 276 -0.84 -20.25 -0.36
N PRO A 277 0.05 -20.43 0.64
CA PRO A 277 1.24 -19.60 0.76
C PRO A 277 2.23 -19.86 -0.38
N VAL A 278 2.34 -21.12 -0.82
CA VAL A 278 3.18 -21.46 -2.00
C VAL A 278 2.59 -20.83 -3.25
N LEU A 279 1.26 -20.93 -3.42
CA LEU A 279 0.54 -20.28 -4.53
C LEU A 279 0.80 -18.77 -4.54
N LEU A 280 0.59 -18.09 -3.41
CA LEU A 280 0.78 -16.64 -3.30
C LEU A 280 2.25 -16.25 -3.51
N ALA A 281 3.21 -17.03 -3.03
CA ALA A 281 4.63 -16.80 -3.28
C ALA A 281 4.98 -16.91 -4.78
N ILE A 282 4.47 -17.92 -5.48
CA ILE A 282 4.67 -18.08 -6.93
C ILE A 282 4.06 -16.89 -7.68
N VAL A 283 2.81 -16.52 -7.34
CA VAL A 283 2.11 -15.37 -7.94
C VAL A 283 2.92 -14.09 -7.75
N LEU A 284 3.38 -13.84 -6.53
CA LEU A 284 4.11 -12.62 -6.19
C LEU A 284 5.44 -12.51 -6.95
N VAL A 285 6.22 -13.59 -7.01
CA VAL A 285 7.50 -13.62 -7.74
C VAL A 285 7.28 -13.47 -9.24
N THR A 286 6.37 -14.25 -9.82
CA THR A 286 6.13 -14.23 -11.28
C THR A 286 5.51 -12.91 -11.74
N ALA A 287 4.58 -12.34 -10.97
CA ALA A 287 3.99 -11.03 -11.25
C ALA A 287 5.02 -9.90 -11.13
N SER A 288 5.93 -9.98 -10.15
CA SER A 288 7.01 -9.01 -10.00
C SER A 288 7.98 -9.04 -11.18
N VAL A 289 8.39 -10.22 -11.63
CA VAL A 289 9.22 -10.38 -12.83
C VAL A 289 8.50 -9.83 -14.06
N ALA A 290 7.23 -10.17 -14.26
CA ALA A 290 6.41 -9.66 -15.36
C ALA A 290 6.28 -8.13 -15.32
N SER A 291 6.12 -7.54 -14.13
CA SER A 291 6.05 -6.09 -13.96
C SER A 291 7.36 -5.39 -14.30
N VAL A 292 8.49 -5.94 -13.89
CA VAL A 292 9.83 -5.38 -14.23
C VAL A 292 10.07 -5.43 -15.74
N LEU A 293 9.75 -6.54 -16.39
CA LEU A 293 9.86 -6.67 -17.84
C LEU A 293 8.89 -5.73 -18.58
N GLY A 294 7.67 -5.63 -18.09
CA GLY A 294 6.62 -4.76 -18.63
C GLY A 294 6.93 -3.26 -18.44
N GLY A 295 7.71 -2.89 -17.43
CA GLY A 295 8.20 -1.53 -17.24
C GLY A 295 8.92 -0.96 -18.47
N ARG A 296 9.72 -1.80 -19.15
CA ARG A 296 10.38 -1.43 -20.42
C ARG A 296 9.37 -1.15 -21.54
N VAL A 297 8.23 -1.84 -21.52
CA VAL A 297 7.15 -1.61 -22.49
C VAL A 297 6.44 -0.30 -22.19
N ILE A 298 6.21 0.01 -20.91
CA ILE A 298 5.62 1.29 -20.46
C ILE A 298 6.48 2.46 -20.96
N ASP A 299 7.81 2.37 -20.83
CA ASP A 299 8.72 3.40 -21.29
C ASP A 299 8.70 3.61 -22.80
N ARG A 300 8.51 2.53 -23.59
CA ARG A 300 8.43 2.60 -25.06
C ARG A 300 7.08 3.10 -25.59
N VAL A 301 5.99 2.65 -25.00
CA VAL A 301 4.62 2.98 -25.43
C VAL A 301 4.21 4.37 -24.94
N GLY A 302 4.83 4.84 -23.86
CA GLY A 302 4.50 6.06 -23.15
C GLY A 302 3.60 5.80 -21.94
N LYS A 303 3.97 6.41 -20.82
CA LYS A 303 3.43 6.14 -19.48
C LYS A 303 1.90 6.26 -19.42
N GLN A 304 1.35 7.39 -19.91
CA GLN A 304 -0.09 7.62 -19.94
C GLN A 304 -0.85 6.64 -20.84
N ARG A 305 -0.26 6.27 -21.98
CA ARG A 305 -0.88 5.33 -22.93
C ARG A 305 -0.87 3.90 -22.40
N ALA A 306 0.07 3.56 -21.54
CA ALA A 306 0.22 2.23 -20.95
C ALA A 306 -0.82 1.93 -19.84
N ILE A 307 -1.49 2.95 -19.26
CA ILE A 307 -2.43 2.74 -18.15
C ILE A 307 -3.59 1.82 -18.57
N LEU A 308 -4.24 2.07 -19.70
CA LEU A 308 -5.37 1.25 -20.14
C LEU A 308 -4.98 -0.19 -20.51
N PRO A 309 -3.91 -0.46 -21.28
CA PRO A 309 -3.45 -1.83 -21.51
C PRO A 309 -3.12 -2.58 -20.22
N ALA A 310 -2.43 -1.93 -19.27
CA ALA A 310 -2.12 -2.54 -17.98
C ALA A 310 -3.38 -2.86 -17.16
N ALA A 311 -4.35 -1.94 -17.14
CA ALA A 311 -5.66 -2.18 -16.54
C ALA A 311 -6.45 -3.26 -17.27
N GLY A 312 -6.29 -3.41 -18.58
CA GLY A 312 -6.86 -4.52 -19.38
C GLY A 312 -6.30 -5.88 -18.95
N ILE A 313 -4.99 -5.97 -18.66
CA ILE A 313 -4.37 -7.18 -18.11
C ILE A 313 -4.94 -7.47 -16.71
N LEU A 314 -5.08 -6.46 -15.86
CA LEU A 314 -5.71 -6.60 -14.54
C LEU A 314 -7.16 -7.11 -14.68
N ALA A 315 -7.96 -6.51 -15.56
CA ALA A 315 -9.34 -6.92 -15.82
C ALA A 315 -9.43 -8.36 -16.31
N THR A 316 -8.54 -8.76 -17.23
CA THR A 316 -8.45 -10.15 -17.72
C THR A 316 -8.13 -11.11 -16.57
N GLY A 317 -7.20 -10.76 -15.70
CA GLY A 317 -6.86 -11.55 -14.52
C GLY A 317 -8.04 -11.66 -13.53
N LEU A 318 -8.77 -10.56 -13.27
CA LEU A 318 -9.97 -10.55 -12.43
C LEU A 318 -11.07 -11.45 -13.01
N LEU A 319 -11.34 -11.37 -14.30
CA LEU A 319 -12.29 -12.24 -14.99
C LEU A 319 -11.84 -13.71 -14.94
N ALA A 320 -10.54 -13.97 -15.14
CA ALA A 320 -10.00 -15.32 -15.03
C ALA A 320 -10.15 -15.89 -13.62
N MET A 321 -9.92 -15.08 -12.57
CA MET A 321 -10.12 -15.48 -11.17
C MET A 321 -11.56 -15.86 -10.86
N PHE A 322 -12.53 -15.24 -11.53
CA PHE A 322 -13.94 -15.63 -11.36
C PHE A 322 -14.21 -17.09 -11.78
N PHE A 323 -13.56 -17.55 -12.84
CA PHE A 323 -13.72 -18.92 -13.37
C PHE A 323 -12.69 -19.92 -12.83
N ALA A 324 -11.56 -19.42 -12.31
CA ALA A 324 -10.45 -20.28 -11.89
C ALA A 324 -10.84 -21.18 -10.71
N ARG A 325 -10.54 -22.46 -10.83
CA ARG A 325 -10.68 -23.48 -9.78
C ARG A 325 -9.44 -24.34 -9.75
N GLY A 326 -9.05 -24.76 -8.56
CA GLY A 326 -7.84 -25.53 -8.36
C GLY A 326 -6.54 -24.71 -8.47
N MET A 327 -5.47 -25.24 -7.90
CA MET A 327 -4.21 -24.52 -7.66
C MET A 327 -3.58 -23.92 -8.92
N ALA A 328 -3.48 -24.69 -10.01
CA ALA A 328 -2.81 -24.26 -11.23
C ALA A 328 -3.57 -23.10 -11.93
N ALA A 329 -4.88 -23.23 -12.09
CA ALA A 329 -5.70 -22.20 -12.74
C ALA A 329 -5.72 -20.90 -11.93
N VAL A 330 -5.84 -21.01 -10.60
CA VAL A 330 -5.79 -19.85 -9.69
C VAL A 330 -4.41 -19.18 -9.72
N THR A 331 -3.33 -19.95 -9.73
CA THR A 331 -1.96 -19.40 -9.82
C THR A 331 -1.78 -18.59 -11.10
N ILE A 332 -2.23 -19.10 -12.24
CA ILE A 332 -2.12 -18.41 -13.53
C ILE A 332 -2.98 -17.16 -13.55
N ALA A 333 -4.25 -17.27 -13.15
CA ALA A 333 -5.19 -16.16 -13.12
C ALA A 333 -4.72 -15.03 -12.17
N ALA A 334 -4.29 -15.40 -10.95
CA ALA A 334 -3.77 -14.48 -9.97
C ALA A 334 -2.45 -13.83 -10.41
N THR A 335 -1.57 -14.56 -11.12
CA THR A 335 -0.35 -13.99 -11.70
C THR A 335 -0.68 -12.90 -12.72
N VAL A 336 -1.62 -13.16 -13.63
CA VAL A 336 -2.05 -12.16 -14.64
C VAL A 336 -2.68 -10.96 -13.95
N MET A 337 -3.54 -11.20 -12.95
CA MET A 337 -4.19 -10.15 -12.17
C MET A 337 -3.16 -9.26 -11.45
N MET A 338 -2.22 -9.86 -10.71
CA MET A 338 -1.21 -9.10 -9.95
C MET A 338 -0.19 -8.41 -10.84
N ALA A 339 0.22 -9.03 -11.95
CA ALA A 339 1.07 -8.38 -12.95
C ALA A 339 0.39 -7.16 -13.56
N GLY A 340 -0.90 -7.27 -13.93
CA GLY A 340 -1.71 -6.17 -14.43
C GLY A 340 -1.83 -5.02 -13.41
N PHE A 341 -2.07 -5.34 -12.13
CA PHE A 341 -2.09 -4.38 -11.04
C PHE A 341 -0.77 -3.63 -10.89
N MET A 342 0.34 -4.37 -10.79
CA MET A 342 1.67 -3.77 -10.66
C MET A 342 2.02 -2.86 -11.84
N LEU A 343 1.71 -3.27 -13.07
CA LEU A 343 1.91 -2.48 -14.27
C LEU A 343 1.04 -1.22 -14.29
N ALA A 344 -0.23 -1.33 -13.92
CA ALA A 344 -1.15 -0.19 -13.88
C ALA A 344 -0.68 0.84 -12.84
N VAL A 345 -0.31 0.39 -11.64
CA VAL A 345 0.24 1.26 -10.58
C VAL A 345 1.56 1.90 -11.01
N ALA A 346 2.45 1.16 -11.67
CA ALA A 346 3.70 1.71 -12.19
C ALA A 346 3.46 2.81 -13.23
N ALA A 347 2.55 2.58 -14.19
CA ALA A 347 2.20 3.55 -15.23
C ALA A 347 1.54 4.80 -14.65
N VAL A 348 0.60 4.65 -13.70
CA VAL A 348 -0.05 5.77 -13.01
C VAL A 348 0.96 6.57 -12.19
N ASN A 349 1.81 5.93 -11.38
CA ASN A 349 2.85 6.60 -10.61
C ASN A 349 3.85 7.35 -11.50
N ALA A 350 4.24 6.77 -12.63
CA ALA A 350 5.11 7.43 -13.60
C ALA A 350 4.42 8.66 -14.21
N THR A 351 3.13 8.57 -14.53
CA THR A 351 2.32 9.68 -15.05
C THR A 351 2.13 10.79 -14.01
N ILE A 352 1.91 10.46 -12.73
CA ILE A 352 1.86 11.43 -11.62
C ILE A 352 3.18 12.21 -11.54
N ARG A 353 4.32 11.51 -11.61
CA ARG A 353 5.64 12.17 -11.59
C ARG A 353 5.83 13.17 -12.73
N ASP A 354 5.37 12.82 -13.94
CA ASP A 354 5.47 13.71 -15.10
C ASP A 354 4.61 14.99 -14.95
N HIS A 355 3.50 14.91 -14.23
CA HIS A 355 2.63 16.06 -13.95
C HIS A 355 2.93 16.77 -12.62
N THR A 356 3.94 16.31 -11.87
CA THR A 356 4.34 16.91 -10.60
C THR A 356 5.43 17.95 -10.81
N PRO A 357 5.19 19.24 -10.46
CA PRO A 357 6.24 20.26 -10.51
C PRO A 357 7.35 20.00 -9.52
N ALA A 358 8.59 20.33 -9.91
CA ALA A 358 9.77 20.11 -9.10
C ALA A 358 9.76 20.86 -7.74
N ASP A 359 9.08 22.02 -7.70
CA ASP A 359 8.92 22.86 -6.50
C ASP A 359 7.86 22.37 -5.50
N ARG A 360 7.03 21.38 -5.89
CA ARG A 360 5.86 20.93 -5.09
C ARG A 360 5.76 19.41 -4.89
N VAL A 361 6.86 18.70 -5.01
CA VAL A 361 6.90 17.23 -4.86
C VAL A 361 6.32 16.77 -3.51
N GLY A 362 6.64 17.48 -2.41
CA GLY A 362 6.12 17.15 -1.09
C GLY A 362 4.59 17.29 -0.98
N ASN A 363 4.01 18.33 -1.60
CA ASN A 363 2.56 18.58 -1.57
C ASN A 363 1.79 17.48 -2.33
N VAL A 364 2.33 17.02 -3.46
CA VAL A 364 1.74 15.96 -4.28
C VAL A 364 1.82 14.61 -3.57
N GLN A 365 2.83 14.38 -2.74
CA GLN A 365 2.96 13.13 -1.98
C GLN A 365 1.78 12.91 -1.02
N GLY A 366 1.33 13.97 -0.31
CA GLY A 366 0.15 13.87 0.54
C GLY A 366 -1.14 13.57 -0.24
N LEU A 367 -1.34 14.23 -1.39
CA LEU A 367 -2.46 13.94 -2.28
C LEU A 367 -2.40 12.52 -2.85
N ARG A 368 -1.21 12.05 -3.17
CA ARG A 368 -0.99 10.66 -3.62
C ARG A 368 -1.36 9.66 -2.53
N MET A 369 -1.06 9.94 -1.27
CA MET A 369 -1.43 9.05 -0.16
C MET A 369 -2.95 8.95 -0.01
N ILE A 370 -3.66 10.06 -0.15
CA ILE A 370 -5.14 10.05 -0.17
C ILE A 370 -5.66 9.20 -1.34
N ALA A 371 -5.10 9.37 -2.54
CA ALA A 371 -5.56 8.67 -3.74
C ALA A 371 -5.16 7.19 -3.78
N ALA A 372 -3.99 6.83 -3.24
CA ALA A 372 -3.44 5.48 -3.31
C ALA A 372 -3.83 4.59 -2.12
N VAL A 373 -4.05 5.18 -0.95
CA VAL A 373 -4.27 4.46 0.31
C VAL A 373 -5.64 4.79 0.89
N LEU A 374 -5.87 6.05 1.28
CA LEU A 374 -7.07 6.41 2.04
C LEU A 374 -8.36 6.04 1.29
N VAL A 375 -8.57 6.57 0.10
CA VAL A 375 -9.84 6.37 -0.64
C VAL A 375 -10.04 4.91 -1.03
N PRO A 376 -9.04 4.20 -1.61
CA PRO A 376 -9.15 2.79 -1.92
C PRO A 376 -9.46 1.89 -0.72
N MET A 377 -8.75 2.06 0.39
CA MET A 377 -8.91 1.21 1.57
C MET A 377 -10.18 1.54 2.38
N VAL A 378 -10.75 2.74 2.21
CA VAL A 378 -12.05 3.06 2.81
C VAL A 378 -13.20 2.53 1.95
N ILE A 379 -13.13 2.62 0.63
CA ILE A 379 -14.27 2.27 -0.25
C ILE A 379 -14.23 0.79 -0.65
N GLY A 380 -13.05 0.29 -1.06
CA GLY A 380 -12.92 -1.06 -1.64
C GLY A 380 -13.42 -2.18 -0.75
N PRO A 381 -12.97 -2.27 0.53
CA PRO A 381 -13.39 -3.34 1.42
C PRO A 381 -14.90 -3.39 1.70
N PHE A 382 -15.58 -2.24 1.75
CA PHE A 382 -17.04 -2.21 1.91
C PHE A 382 -17.77 -2.71 0.66
N ILE A 383 -17.26 -2.43 -0.55
CA ILE A 383 -17.79 -3.05 -1.77
C ILE A 383 -17.61 -4.57 -1.70
N GLY A 384 -16.43 -5.05 -1.32
CA GLY A 384 -16.15 -6.47 -1.13
C GLY A 384 -17.08 -7.11 -0.10
N SER A 385 -17.23 -6.48 1.07
CA SER A 385 -18.14 -6.92 2.13
C SER A 385 -19.59 -7.01 1.65
N ALA A 386 -20.09 -5.99 0.94
CA ALA A 386 -21.45 -6.00 0.40
C ALA A 386 -21.69 -7.16 -0.58
N VAL A 387 -20.69 -7.47 -1.42
CA VAL A 387 -20.74 -8.59 -2.34
C VAL A 387 -20.74 -9.93 -1.61
N ILE A 388 -19.90 -10.10 -0.58
CA ILE A 388 -19.83 -11.32 0.23
C ILE A 388 -21.18 -11.56 0.93
N LYS A 389 -21.73 -10.53 1.57
CA LYS A 389 -23.05 -10.60 2.22
C LYS A 389 -24.18 -10.85 1.22
N GLY A 390 -24.11 -10.24 0.05
CA GLY A 390 -25.12 -10.42 -1.01
C GLY A 390 -25.13 -11.84 -1.59
N ALA A 391 -23.95 -12.49 -1.71
CA ALA A 391 -23.83 -13.87 -2.14
C ALA A 391 -24.31 -14.85 -1.08
N ASN A 392 -24.19 -14.49 0.20
CA ASN A 392 -24.63 -15.26 1.36
C ASN A 392 -24.16 -16.72 1.35
N GLU A 393 -22.96 -16.99 0.86
CA GLU A 393 -22.38 -18.32 0.79
C GLU A 393 -21.66 -18.63 2.09
N THR A 394 -21.88 -19.83 2.62
CA THR A 394 -21.37 -20.24 3.93
C THR A 394 -20.71 -21.60 3.84
N TYR A 395 -19.77 -21.86 4.75
CA TYR A 395 -19.19 -23.19 4.96
C TYR A 395 -19.24 -23.55 6.45
N VAL A 396 -19.12 -24.83 6.75
CA VAL A 396 -19.13 -25.31 8.13
C VAL A 396 -17.69 -25.57 8.58
N ASP A 397 -17.26 -24.87 9.62
CA ASP A 397 -15.97 -25.03 10.24
C ASP A 397 -16.15 -25.39 11.72
N LEU A 398 -15.67 -26.59 12.12
CA LEU A 398 -15.81 -27.11 13.49
C LEU A 398 -17.23 -27.02 14.07
N GLY A 399 -18.26 -27.18 13.20
CA GLY A 399 -19.66 -27.09 13.60
C GLY A 399 -20.25 -25.69 13.65
N GLN A 400 -19.47 -24.66 13.34
CA GLN A 400 -19.94 -23.28 13.17
C GLN A 400 -20.15 -22.98 11.69
N VAL A 401 -21.24 -22.29 11.37
CA VAL A 401 -21.52 -21.80 10.01
C VAL A 401 -20.86 -20.46 9.86
N LYS A 402 -19.89 -20.34 8.95
CA LYS A 402 -19.16 -19.11 8.67
C LYS A 402 -19.44 -18.60 7.26
N GLN A 403 -19.55 -17.28 7.10
CA GLN A 403 -19.70 -16.63 5.79
C GLN A 403 -18.36 -16.63 5.04
N VAL A 404 -18.35 -16.98 3.75
CA VAL A 404 -17.13 -17.11 2.97
C VAL A 404 -17.13 -16.18 1.75
N PRO A 405 -15.98 -15.51 1.42
CA PRO A 405 -15.84 -14.75 0.20
C PRO A 405 -16.01 -15.64 -1.03
N THR A 406 -16.72 -15.14 -2.04
CA THR A 406 -17.01 -15.86 -3.29
C THR A 406 -16.30 -15.23 -4.48
N PRO A 407 -16.21 -15.88 -5.65
CA PRO A 407 -15.61 -15.29 -6.85
C PRO A 407 -16.21 -13.96 -7.29
N TRP A 408 -17.43 -13.64 -6.85
CA TRP A 408 -18.12 -12.38 -7.17
C TRP A 408 -17.33 -11.14 -6.75
N ILE A 409 -16.44 -11.24 -5.74
CA ILE A 409 -15.55 -10.12 -5.36
C ILE A 409 -14.64 -9.68 -6.51
N PHE A 410 -14.21 -10.59 -7.38
CA PHE A 410 -13.39 -10.28 -8.54
C PHE A 410 -14.19 -9.62 -9.66
N LEU A 411 -15.44 -10.01 -9.87
CA LEU A 411 -16.34 -9.31 -10.80
C LEU A 411 -16.69 -7.91 -10.31
N ALA A 412 -16.91 -7.73 -9.02
CA ALA A 412 -17.13 -6.41 -8.45
C ALA A 412 -15.91 -5.51 -8.61
N ALA A 413 -14.70 -6.05 -8.40
CA ALA A 413 -13.44 -5.34 -8.68
C ALA A 413 -13.32 -4.96 -10.17
N ALA A 414 -13.67 -5.87 -11.09
CA ALA A 414 -13.68 -5.59 -12.52
C ALA A 414 -14.72 -4.52 -12.88
N ALA A 415 -15.89 -4.51 -12.24
CA ALA A 415 -16.91 -3.48 -12.43
C ALA A 415 -16.41 -2.09 -11.99
N VAL A 416 -15.72 -1.99 -10.86
CA VAL A 416 -15.06 -0.74 -10.44
C VAL A 416 -14.03 -0.29 -11.48
N LEU A 417 -13.28 -1.21 -12.05
CA LEU A 417 -12.25 -0.90 -13.05
C LEU A 417 -12.84 -0.34 -14.34
N LEU A 418 -14.12 -0.60 -14.65
CA LEU A 418 -14.83 0.00 -15.80
C LEU A 418 -14.95 1.54 -15.70
N LEU A 419 -14.73 2.12 -14.53
CA LEU A 419 -14.66 3.57 -14.37
C LEU A 419 -13.34 4.17 -14.92
N LEU A 420 -12.34 3.35 -15.21
CA LEU A 420 -11.02 3.83 -15.65
C LEU A 420 -11.02 4.37 -17.10
N PRO A 421 -11.65 3.73 -18.11
CA PRO A 421 -11.68 4.24 -19.47
C PRO A 421 -12.18 5.69 -19.60
N PRO A 422 -13.33 6.11 -19.01
CA PRO A 422 -13.75 7.50 -19.04
C PRO A 422 -12.77 8.46 -18.34
N VAL A 423 -12.14 8.03 -17.23
CA VAL A 423 -11.11 8.83 -16.55
C VAL A 423 -9.90 9.05 -17.45
N ILE A 424 -9.43 8.02 -18.16
CA ILE A 424 -8.30 8.15 -19.08
C ILE A 424 -8.68 8.96 -20.33
N ALA A 425 -9.92 8.85 -20.81
CA ALA A 425 -10.42 9.72 -21.89
C ALA A 425 -10.41 11.20 -21.48
N LEU A 426 -10.84 11.49 -20.25
CA LEU A 426 -10.75 12.83 -19.66
C LEU A 426 -9.28 13.29 -19.55
N LEU A 427 -8.38 12.43 -19.07
CA LEU A 427 -6.95 12.73 -18.96
C LEU A 427 -6.36 13.13 -20.31
N ARG A 428 -6.68 12.40 -21.38
CA ARG A 428 -6.22 12.70 -22.73
C ARG A 428 -6.73 14.08 -23.21
N ARG A 429 -8.01 14.39 -22.98
CA ARG A 429 -8.57 15.70 -23.34
C ARG A 429 -7.88 16.86 -22.65
N VAL A 430 -7.64 16.71 -21.37
CA VAL A 430 -7.01 17.76 -20.56
C VAL A 430 -5.52 17.97 -20.93
N THR A 431 -4.81 16.89 -21.26
CA THR A 431 -3.39 16.99 -21.68
C THR A 431 -3.27 17.59 -23.07
N THR A 432 -4.18 17.29 -24.00
CA THR A 432 -4.16 17.89 -25.35
C THR A 432 -4.55 19.38 -25.32
N ALA A 433 -5.53 19.78 -24.50
CA ALA A 433 -5.91 21.18 -24.33
C ALA A 433 -4.77 22.02 -23.75
N GLY A 434 -4.06 21.50 -22.72
CA GLY A 434 -2.91 22.19 -22.14
C GLY A 434 -1.70 22.32 -23.11
N ALA A 435 -1.55 21.39 -24.04
CA ALA A 435 -0.51 21.48 -25.07
C ALA A 435 -0.85 22.54 -26.14
N ALA A 436 -2.13 22.72 -26.47
CA ALA A 436 -2.56 23.75 -27.42
C ALA A 436 -2.41 25.17 -26.85
N ASP A 437 -2.63 25.36 -25.54
CA ASP A 437 -2.46 26.67 -24.88
C ASP A 437 -0.97 27.07 -24.68
N SER A 438 -0.06 26.10 -24.76
CA SER A 438 1.38 26.33 -24.56
C SER A 438 2.17 26.59 -25.85
N ASP A 439 1.54 26.51 -27.03
CA ASP A 439 2.16 26.84 -28.32
C ASP A 439 1.60 28.16 -28.88
N PRO A 440 2.24 29.32 -28.58
CA PRO A 440 1.82 30.62 -29.11
C PRO A 440 2.13 30.79 -30.60
N GLY A 441 2.80 29.83 -31.25
CA GLY A 441 3.24 29.91 -32.64
C GLY A 441 2.21 29.49 -33.69
N ALA A 442 1.09 28.86 -33.31
CA ALA A 442 0.09 28.35 -34.26
C ALA A 442 -0.90 29.42 -34.77
N LEU A 443 -0.84 30.67 -34.29
CA LEU A 443 -1.76 31.76 -34.65
C LEU A 443 -1.13 32.84 -35.52
N VAL A 444 0.08 32.70 -36.03
CA VAL A 444 0.78 33.75 -36.80
C VAL A 444 1.00 33.42 -38.30
N THR A 445 0.33 32.43 -38.86
CA THR A 445 0.44 32.15 -40.29
C THR A 445 -0.88 32.22 -41.03
N VAL A 446 -1.72 33.26 -40.77
CA VAL A 446 -2.80 33.68 -41.70
C VAL A 446 -2.84 35.20 -41.67
N GLY A 447 -2.05 35.86 -42.52
CA GLY A 447 -2.17 37.30 -42.69
C GLY A 447 -0.96 38.01 -43.26
N GLU A 448 -0.33 37.48 -44.31
CA GLU A 448 0.49 38.27 -45.23
C GLU A 448 0.42 37.63 -46.61
N ASP A 449 -0.62 37.98 -47.36
CA ASP A 449 -0.65 38.05 -48.82
C ASP A 449 -2.01 38.68 -49.21
N ALA A 450 -2.02 40.02 -49.31
CA ALA A 450 -2.95 40.82 -50.09
C ALA A 450 -2.29 42.16 -50.46
#